data_ee4cec659fbfcf53cea7083defcffdfe
#
_entry.id   ee4cec659fbfcf53cea7083defcffdfe
#
_cell.length_a   1.000
_cell.length_b   1.000
_cell.length_c   1.000
_cell.angle_alpha   90.00
_cell.angle_beta   90.00
_cell.angle_gamma   90.00
#
_symmetry.space_group_name_H-M   'P 1'
#
loop_
_entity.id
_entity.type
_entity.pdbx_description
1 polymer ?
#
loop_
_entity_poly.entity_id
_entity_poly.type
_entity_poly.pdbx_seq_one_letter_code
_entity_poly.pdbx_strand_id
1 'polypeptide(L)'
;MIKILGSIKDVSEAKVISKYDFDIIDIKNVMDGALGYVGDDVVGSISKMFKNKTLSVTAGNDLHPNSQKQISRLMLMNKLGVKYIKIGVYGVDNINEHKAFLKSVSGLSIKVVGVMFAEYITNESHIDSFCELDYHGLMIDTENKNAGASIDILPDHLIKYFTEKCRQHNKLCGISGSLSSKNLEKVFSFSPNFIGLRGAICSQSKRETIDSLNCKRVLEHFKRVNQKMHLKVV
;
A
#
# COMPACT_ATOMS: atom_id res chain seq x y z
N MET A 1 -9.89 -0.16 -14.32
CA MET A 1 -8.52 0.39 -14.55
C MET A 1 -7.73 0.28 -13.26
N ILE A 2 -6.54 -0.33 -13.30
CA ILE A 2 -5.65 -0.46 -12.14
C ILE A 2 -5.05 0.92 -11.84
N LYS A 3 -4.93 1.28 -10.55
CA LYS A 3 -4.35 2.55 -10.07
C LYS A 3 -2.88 2.39 -9.70
N ILE A 4 -2.11 3.46 -9.86
CA ILE A 4 -0.72 3.51 -9.42
C ILE A 4 -0.56 4.31 -8.12
N LEU A 5 0.12 3.71 -7.14
CA LEU A 5 0.48 4.32 -5.87
C LEU A 5 1.98 4.59 -5.82
N GLY A 6 2.36 5.84 -5.56
CA GLY A 6 3.75 6.24 -5.33
C GLY A 6 4.00 6.60 -3.88
N SER A 7 5.00 5.95 -3.24
CA SER A 7 5.34 6.24 -1.84
C SER A 7 6.41 7.33 -1.74
N ILE A 8 6.20 8.28 -0.81
CA ILE A 8 7.09 9.40 -0.49
C ILE A 8 7.35 9.48 1.01
N LYS A 9 8.48 10.05 1.41
CA LYS A 9 8.86 10.14 2.84
C LYS A 9 8.82 11.54 3.43
N ASP A 10 8.85 12.60 2.60
CA ASP A 10 8.98 13.98 3.06
C ASP A 10 8.42 14.99 2.04
N VAL A 11 8.43 16.26 2.43
CA VAL A 11 7.95 17.40 1.62
C VAL A 11 8.81 17.61 0.35
N SER A 12 10.09 17.28 0.38
CA SER A 12 10.96 17.43 -0.79
C SER A 12 10.57 16.43 -1.88
N GLU A 13 10.31 15.19 -1.51
CA GLU A 13 9.78 14.17 -2.41
C GLU A 13 8.35 14.49 -2.88
N ALA A 14 7.53 15.08 -2.00
CA ALA A 14 6.20 15.55 -2.36
C ALA A 14 6.25 16.56 -3.51
N LYS A 15 7.21 17.50 -3.49
CA LYS A 15 7.44 18.47 -4.59
C LYS A 15 7.87 17.79 -5.89
N VAL A 16 8.61 16.70 -5.83
CA VAL A 16 9.00 15.93 -7.03
C VAL A 16 7.80 15.19 -7.59
N ILE A 17 7.12 14.37 -6.77
CA ILE A 17 6.03 13.50 -7.24
C ILE A 17 4.79 14.30 -7.69
N SER A 18 4.58 15.53 -7.18
CA SER A 18 3.46 16.40 -7.57
C SER A 18 3.45 16.77 -9.05
N LYS A 19 4.59 16.66 -9.74
CA LYS A 19 4.73 16.91 -11.17
C LYS A 19 4.23 15.74 -12.03
N TYR A 20 3.82 14.64 -11.41
CA TYR A 20 3.47 13.38 -12.06
C TYR A 20 2.09 12.90 -11.64
N ASP A 21 1.41 12.19 -12.53
CA ASP A 21 0.04 11.76 -12.32
C ASP A 21 -0.07 10.38 -11.66
N PHE A 22 0.41 10.30 -10.40
CA PHE A 22 0.12 9.15 -9.55
C PHE A 22 -1.31 9.26 -9.01
N ASP A 23 -2.05 8.15 -9.00
CA ASP A 23 -3.44 8.10 -8.51
C ASP A 23 -3.52 8.21 -6.99
N ILE A 24 -2.53 7.61 -6.29
CA ILE A 24 -2.45 7.58 -4.83
C ILE A 24 -1.04 8.01 -4.42
N ILE A 25 -0.96 9.00 -3.53
CA ILE A 25 0.29 9.40 -2.88
C ILE A 25 0.33 8.76 -1.50
N ASP A 26 1.34 7.94 -1.26
CA ASP A 26 1.51 7.18 -0.03
C ASP A 26 2.63 7.76 0.83
N ILE A 27 2.30 8.22 2.03
CA ILE A 27 3.24 8.88 2.94
C ILE A 27 3.80 7.84 3.90
N LYS A 28 5.12 7.60 3.85
CA LYS A 28 5.76 6.49 4.53
C LYS A 28 7.22 6.78 4.88
N ASN A 29 7.63 6.50 6.12
CA ASN A 29 9.05 6.49 6.49
C ASN A 29 9.73 5.22 5.99
N VAL A 30 10.52 5.34 4.93
CA VAL A 30 11.18 4.21 4.27
C VAL A 30 12.41 3.69 5.01
N MET A 31 12.88 4.43 6.02
CA MET A 31 14.03 4.07 6.87
C MET A 31 13.59 3.31 8.12
N ASP A 32 12.30 3.29 8.43
CA ASP A 32 11.71 2.66 9.61
C ASP A 32 10.79 1.50 9.19
N GLY A 33 11.37 0.45 8.64
CA GLY A 33 10.67 -0.78 8.26
C GLY A 33 9.64 -0.62 7.13
N ALA A 34 8.73 -1.58 7.06
CA ALA A 34 7.75 -1.66 5.98
C ALA A 34 6.63 -0.64 6.10
N LEU A 35 6.26 -0.23 7.31
CA LEU A 35 5.13 0.66 7.60
C LEU A 35 5.53 1.88 8.44
N GLY A 36 6.82 2.27 8.43
CA GLY A 36 7.33 3.38 9.22
C GLY A 36 6.48 4.66 9.08
N TYR A 37 6.22 5.30 10.21
CA TYR A 37 5.45 6.54 10.27
C TYR A 37 6.37 7.76 10.19
N VAL A 38 6.05 8.74 9.34
CA VAL A 38 6.90 9.92 9.10
C VAL A 38 6.74 11.05 10.13
N GLY A 39 5.76 10.96 11.02
CA GLY A 39 5.42 12.02 11.98
C GLY A 39 4.26 12.92 11.53
N ASP A 40 3.57 13.49 12.51
CA ASP A 40 2.33 14.27 12.33
C ASP A 40 2.54 15.52 11.47
N ASP A 41 3.63 16.24 11.71
CA ASP A 41 3.95 17.50 11.01
C ASP A 41 4.22 17.28 9.52
N VAL A 42 4.92 16.19 9.19
CA VAL A 42 5.20 15.81 7.80
C VAL A 42 3.92 15.44 7.07
N VAL A 43 3.06 14.62 7.70
CA VAL A 43 1.76 14.27 7.11
C VAL A 43 0.90 15.51 6.94
N GLY A 44 0.82 16.38 7.94
CA GLY A 44 0.05 17.63 7.87
C GLY A 44 0.52 18.55 6.75
N SER A 45 1.84 18.67 6.57
CA SER A 45 2.44 19.49 5.50
C SER A 45 2.13 18.92 4.11
N ILE A 46 2.27 17.61 3.93
CA ILE A 46 1.99 16.94 2.66
C ILE A 46 0.49 16.97 2.33
N SER A 47 -0.38 16.77 3.32
CA SER A 47 -1.84 16.84 3.14
C SER A 47 -2.30 18.21 2.61
N LYS A 48 -1.68 19.29 3.07
CA LYS A 48 -1.96 20.63 2.56
C LYS A 48 -1.55 20.82 1.10
N MET A 49 -0.50 20.13 0.64
CA MET A 49 -0.03 20.20 -0.75
C MET A 49 -0.94 19.41 -1.73
N PHE A 50 -1.54 18.34 -1.27
CA PHE A 50 -2.30 17.40 -2.12
C PHE A 50 -3.80 17.39 -1.85
N LYS A 51 -4.44 18.56 -1.70
CA LYS A 51 -5.88 18.69 -1.38
C LYS A 51 -6.81 17.90 -2.32
N ASN A 52 -6.42 17.73 -3.58
CA ASN A 52 -7.23 17.06 -4.62
C ASN A 52 -6.70 15.67 -5.01
N LYS A 53 -5.71 15.13 -4.30
CA LYS A 53 -5.17 13.79 -4.54
C LYS A 53 -5.60 12.82 -3.46
N THR A 54 -5.69 11.56 -3.82
CA THR A 54 -5.92 10.49 -2.83
C THR A 54 -4.64 10.28 -2.03
N LEU A 55 -4.72 10.49 -0.71
CA LEU A 55 -3.62 10.25 0.21
C LEU A 55 -3.79 8.93 0.96
N SER A 56 -2.69 8.25 1.15
CA SER A 56 -2.50 7.08 2.00
C SER A 56 -1.35 7.34 2.97
N VAL A 57 -1.43 6.82 4.19
CA VAL A 57 -0.38 6.95 5.22
C VAL A 57 -0.15 5.61 5.89
N THR A 58 1.10 5.26 6.19
CA THR A 58 1.44 4.12 7.04
C THR A 58 1.37 4.51 8.52
N ALA A 59 0.77 3.65 9.35
CA ALA A 59 0.55 3.95 10.78
C ALA A 59 1.76 3.66 11.69
N GLY A 60 2.77 2.98 11.19
CA GLY A 60 3.93 2.49 11.93
C GLY A 60 4.00 0.97 11.95
N ASN A 61 5.11 0.44 12.47
CA ASN A 61 5.38 -1.01 12.52
C ASN A 61 4.91 -1.64 13.87
N ASP A 62 3.84 -1.12 14.45
CA ASP A 62 3.29 -1.66 15.69
C ASP A 62 2.60 -3.00 15.41
N LEU A 63 2.93 -4.04 16.19
CA LEU A 63 2.35 -5.38 16.06
C LEU A 63 0.91 -5.43 16.56
N HIS A 64 0.51 -4.50 17.43
CA HIS A 64 -0.80 -4.42 18.04
C HIS A 64 -1.63 -3.32 17.38
N PRO A 65 -2.59 -3.65 16.52
CA PRO A 65 -3.38 -2.66 15.76
C PRO A 65 -4.22 -1.75 16.68
N ASN A 66 -4.61 -2.23 17.85
CA ASN A 66 -5.41 -1.50 18.85
C ASN A 66 -4.58 -0.70 19.86
N SER A 67 -3.27 -0.55 19.64
CA SER A 67 -2.44 0.28 20.51
C SER A 67 -2.94 1.73 20.50
N GLN A 68 -2.86 2.39 21.68
CA GLN A 68 -3.25 3.81 21.81
C GLN A 68 -2.55 4.70 20.81
N LYS A 69 -1.29 4.38 20.46
CA LYS A 69 -0.48 5.11 19.49
C LYS A 69 -1.07 5.01 18.09
N GLN A 70 -1.48 3.80 17.64
CA GLN A 70 -2.10 3.62 16.33
C GLN A 70 -3.47 4.29 16.23
N ILE A 71 -4.30 4.14 17.27
CA ILE A 71 -5.61 4.79 17.33
C ILE A 71 -5.47 6.32 17.27
N SER A 72 -4.54 6.91 18.05
CA SER A 72 -4.30 8.36 18.04
C SER A 72 -3.86 8.87 16.68
N ARG A 73 -2.96 8.15 15.99
CA ARG A 73 -2.53 8.47 14.62
C ARG A 73 -3.69 8.41 13.64
N LEU A 74 -4.51 7.35 13.72
CA LEU A 74 -5.66 7.18 12.85
C LEU A 74 -6.66 8.33 13.02
N MET A 75 -6.94 8.73 14.26
CA MET A 75 -7.81 9.88 14.57
C MET A 75 -7.27 11.18 13.96
N LEU A 76 -5.97 11.43 14.07
CA LEU A 76 -5.33 12.61 13.47
C LEU A 76 -5.39 12.56 11.93
N MET A 77 -5.08 11.42 11.32
CA MET A 77 -5.15 11.25 9.87
C MET A 77 -6.57 11.48 9.35
N ASN A 78 -7.59 11.00 10.09
CA ASN A 78 -8.98 11.26 9.78
C ASN A 78 -9.30 12.78 9.78
N LYS A 79 -8.81 13.53 10.77
CA LYS A 79 -8.96 15.00 10.85
C LYS A 79 -8.22 15.72 9.71
N LEU A 80 -7.09 15.19 9.24
CA LEU A 80 -6.32 15.74 8.12
C LEU A 80 -6.92 15.42 6.75
N GLY A 81 -8.01 14.66 6.68
CA GLY A 81 -8.66 14.28 5.42
C GLY A 81 -7.88 13.22 4.63
N VAL A 82 -6.98 12.49 5.27
CA VAL A 82 -6.31 11.34 4.65
C VAL A 82 -7.35 10.27 4.35
N LYS A 83 -7.33 9.74 3.12
CA LYS A 83 -8.33 8.76 2.69
C LYS A 83 -8.05 7.35 3.20
N TYR A 84 -6.78 6.93 3.18
CA TYR A 84 -6.38 5.57 3.57
C TYR A 84 -5.31 5.59 4.65
N ILE A 85 -5.45 4.73 5.66
CA ILE A 85 -4.38 4.42 6.60
C ILE A 85 -4.02 2.93 6.50
N LYS A 86 -2.73 2.62 6.50
CA LYS A 86 -2.21 1.26 6.38
C LYS A 86 -1.75 0.73 7.73
N ILE A 87 -2.26 -0.45 8.09
CA ILE A 87 -1.97 -1.16 9.34
C ILE A 87 -1.34 -2.51 8.99
N GLY A 88 -0.27 -2.87 9.68
CA GLY A 88 0.42 -4.15 9.46
C GLY A 88 -0.40 -5.34 9.95
N VAL A 89 -0.31 -6.43 9.19
CA VAL A 89 -0.86 -7.74 9.52
C VAL A 89 0.31 -8.72 9.56
N TYR A 90 0.75 -9.05 10.77
CA TYR A 90 1.98 -9.85 11.02
C TYR A 90 1.70 -11.34 11.25
N GLY A 91 0.44 -11.76 11.29
CA GLY A 91 0.04 -13.14 11.48
C GLY A 91 -1.40 -13.25 11.96
N VAL A 92 -1.89 -14.48 12.12
CA VAL A 92 -3.28 -14.75 12.54
C VAL A 92 -3.47 -14.75 14.07
N ASP A 93 -2.40 -14.79 14.84
CA ASP A 93 -2.46 -14.92 16.30
C ASP A 93 -3.17 -13.74 16.98
N ASN A 94 -3.09 -12.55 16.37
CA ASN A 94 -3.72 -11.33 16.87
C ASN A 94 -5.01 -10.92 16.12
N ILE A 95 -5.64 -11.85 15.39
CA ILE A 95 -6.83 -11.56 14.58
C ILE A 95 -7.97 -10.91 15.39
N ASN A 96 -8.14 -11.30 16.65
CA ASN A 96 -9.15 -10.72 17.54
C ASN A 96 -8.85 -9.26 17.89
N GLU A 97 -7.57 -8.88 17.97
CA GLU A 97 -7.17 -7.48 18.15
C GLU A 97 -7.49 -6.65 16.92
N HIS A 98 -7.24 -7.19 15.72
CA HIS A 98 -7.64 -6.55 14.46
C HIS A 98 -9.15 -6.35 14.38
N LYS A 99 -9.95 -7.35 14.78
CA LYS A 99 -11.40 -7.25 14.82
C LYS A 99 -11.89 -6.17 15.80
N ALA A 100 -11.33 -6.13 17.00
CA ALA A 100 -11.65 -5.12 18.01
C ALA A 100 -11.25 -3.71 17.54
N PHE A 101 -10.06 -3.56 16.97
CA PHE A 101 -9.56 -2.31 16.39
C PHE A 101 -10.51 -1.79 15.30
N LEU A 102 -10.83 -2.60 14.30
CA LEU A 102 -11.69 -2.20 13.19
C LEU A 102 -13.08 -1.76 13.69
N LYS A 103 -13.64 -2.48 14.67
CA LYS A 103 -14.89 -2.09 15.32
C LYS A 103 -14.78 -0.72 16.01
N SER A 104 -13.67 -0.45 16.70
CA SER A 104 -13.47 0.83 17.43
C SER A 104 -13.37 2.04 16.52
N VAL A 105 -12.99 1.85 15.25
CA VAL A 105 -12.77 2.94 14.28
C VAL A 105 -13.80 2.97 13.14
N SER A 106 -14.84 2.11 13.19
CA SER A 106 -15.83 1.94 12.12
C SER A 106 -16.65 3.21 11.80
N GLY A 107 -16.79 4.14 12.79
CA GLY A 107 -17.49 5.42 12.60
C GLY A 107 -16.68 6.52 11.94
N LEU A 108 -15.42 6.27 11.57
CA LEU A 108 -14.55 7.28 10.97
C LEU A 108 -14.65 7.26 9.43
N SER A 109 -14.39 8.41 8.81
CA SER A 109 -14.39 8.52 7.34
C SER A 109 -13.12 7.95 6.69
N ILE A 110 -12.02 7.88 7.43
CA ILE A 110 -10.77 7.26 6.98
C ILE A 110 -10.95 5.76 6.77
N LYS A 111 -10.34 5.23 5.73
CA LYS A 111 -10.46 3.84 5.33
C LYS A 111 -9.22 3.06 5.73
N VAL A 112 -9.39 1.97 6.46
CA VAL A 112 -8.29 1.14 6.94
C VAL A 112 -7.94 0.07 5.90
N VAL A 113 -6.66 -0.02 5.55
CA VAL A 113 -6.10 -1.05 4.66
C VAL A 113 -5.14 -1.93 5.46
N GLY A 114 -5.42 -3.23 5.52
CA GLY A 114 -4.52 -4.21 6.11
C GLY A 114 -3.37 -4.55 5.15
N VAL A 115 -2.13 -4.49 5.65
CA VAL A 115 -0.94 -4.84 4.87
C VAL A 115 -0.46 -6.20 5.32
N MET A 116 -0.65 -7.20 4.48
CA MET A 116 -0.18 -8.57 4.66
C MET A 116 1.21 -8.69 4.05
N PHE A 117 2.17 -9.18 4.81
CA PHE A 117 3.53 -9.36 4.30
C PHE A 117 3.67 -10.72 3.63
N ALA A 118 4.26 -10.72 2.43
CA ALA A 118 4.42 -11.92 1.61
C ALA A 118 5.14 -13.06 2.37
N GLU A 119 6.06 -12.70 3.24
CA GLU A 119 6.83 -13.63 4.06
C GLU A 119 5.99 -14.42 5.08
N TYR A 120 4.79 -13.91 5.44
CA TYR A 120 3.91 -14.53 6.45
C TYR A 120 2.67 -15.20 5.83
N ILE A 121 2.41 -15.02 4.54
CA ILE A 121 1.29 -15.68 3.86
C ILE A 121 1.73 -17.08 3.45
N THR A 122 1.35 -18.10 4.24
CA THR A 122 1.77 -19.48 4.02
C THR A 122 0.73 -20.34 3.30
N ASN A 123 -0.56 -19.93 3.36
CA ASN A 123 -1.65 -20.70 2.78
C ASN A 123 -2.92 -19.82 2.58
N GLU A 124 -3.95 -20.40 1.98
CA GLU A 124 -5.22 -19.73 1.68
C GLU A 124 -6.00 -19.32 2.94
N SER A 125 -5.98 -20.16 4.00
CA SER A 125 -6.73 -19.84 5.22
C SER A 125 -6.20 -18.59 5.93
N HIS A 126 -4.92 -18.27 5.77
CA HIS A 126 -4.36 -17.01 6.25
C HIS A 126 -4.99 -15.80 5.54
N ILE A 127 -5.21 -15.92 4.22
CA ILE A 127 -5.88 -14.88 3.42
C ILE A 127 -7.36 -14.76 3.83
N ASP A 128 -8.06 -15.88 3.97
CA ASP A 128 -9.48 -15.92 4.36
C ASP A 128 -9.70 -15.21 5.69
N SER A 129 -8.88 -15.51 6.70
CA SER A 129 -8.98 -14.93 8.04
C SER A 129 -9.02 -13.39 8.03
N PHE A 130 -8.26 -12.74 7.15
CA PHE A 130 -8.25 -11.27 7.05
C PHE A 130 -9.25 -10.72 6.04
N CYS A 131 -9.65 -11.52 5.05
CA CYS A 131 -10.71 -11.13 4.12
C CYS A 131 -12.09 -11.07 4.81
N GLU A 132 -12.31 -11.80 5.88
CA GLU A 132 -13.54 -11.77 6.68
C GLU A 132 -13.65 -10.55 7.60
N LEU A 133 -12.53 -9.87 7.92
CA LEU A 133 -12.53 -8.69 8.78
C LEU A 133 -12.99 -7.43 8.03
N ASP A 134 -13.46 -6.42 8.75
CA ASP A 134 -13.98 -5.16 8.21
C ASP A 134 -12.92 -4.18 7.68
N TYR A 135 -11.80 -4.69 7.18
CA TYR A 135 -10.86 -3.90 6.41
C TYR A 135 -11.52 -3.37 5.14
N HIS A 136 -11.31 -2.09 4.82
CA HIS A 136 -11.76 -1.52 3.55
C HIS A 136 -10.99 -2.09 2.35
N GLY A 137 -9.78 -2.50 2.57
CA GLY A 137 -8.93 -3.15 1.58
C GLY A 137 -7.81 -3.93 2.25
N LEU A 138 -7.20 -4.81 1.48
CA LEU A 138 -6.00 -5.54 1.86
C LEU A 138 -4.93 -5.31 0.80
N MET A 139 -3.67 -5.35 1.19
CA MET A 139 -2.58 -5.32 0.22
C MET A 139 -1.43 -6.24 0.63
N ILE A 140 -0.76 -6.79 -0.36
CA ILE A 140 0.49 -7.53 -0.18
C ILE A 140 1.66 -6.55 -0.25
N ASP A 141 2.58 -6.63 0.70
CA ASP A 141 3.90 -5.95 0.69
C ASP A 141 4.97 -6.96 1.13
N THR A 142 6.23 -6.55 1.22
CA THR A 142 7.33 -7.29 1.85
C THR A 142 7.77 -6.56 3.11
N GLU A 143 8.01 -7.31 4.19
CA GLU A 143 8.64 -6.75 5.38
C GLU A 143 10.13 -6.55 5.14
N ASN A 144 10.83 -7.61 4.75
CA ASN A 144 12.24 -7.56 4.39
C ASN A 144 12.42 -7.10 2.93
N LYS A 145 12.90 -5.88 2.77
CA LYS A 145 13.09 -5.30 1.42
C LYS A 145 14.21 -5.95 0.61
N ASN A 146 15.05 -6.78 1.23
CA ASN A 146 16.12 -7.54 0.57
C ASN A 146 15.70 -8.96 0.17
N ALA A 147 14.53 -9.43 0.59
CA ALA A 147 14.03 -10.77 0.28
C ALA A 147 13.56 -10.94 -1.19
N GLY A 148 13.50 -9.85 -1.95
CA GLY A 148 12.99 -9.86 -3.33
C GLY A 148 11.63 -9.21 -3.47
N ALA A 149 11.02 -9.33 -4.65
CA ALA A 149 9.69 -8.81 -4.88
C ALA A 149 8.63 -9.75 -4.27
N SER A 150 7.54 -9.19 -3.74
CA SER A 150 6.44 -9.96 -3.15
C SER A 150 5.90 -11.06 -4.07
N ILE A 151 5.87 -10.78 -5.37
CA ILE A 151 5.42 -11.73 -6.41
C ILE A 151 6.45 -12.82 -6.77
N ASP A 152 7.64 -12.75 -6.22
CA ASP A 152 8.68 -13.78 -6.34
C ASP A 152 8.76 -14.62 -5.04
N ILE A 153 8.31 -14.05 -3.91
CA ILE A 153 8.20 -14.72 -2.61
C ILE A 153 6.95 -15.59 -2.57
N LEU A 154 5.81 -15.04 -3.00
CA LEU A 154 4.53 -15.75 -3.00
C LEU A 154 4.32 -16.54 -4.30
N PRO A 155 3.86 -17.80 -4.21
CA PRO A 155 3.40 -18.53 -5.37
C PRO A 155 2.23 -17.83 -6.08
N ASP A 156 2.20 -17.89 -7.41
CA ASP A 156 1.19 -17.22 -8.23
C ASP A 156 -0.25 -17.62 -7.86
N HIS A 157 -0.49 -18.88 -7.45
CA HIS A 157 -1.82 -19.31 -7.04
C HIS A 157 -2.31 -18.59 -5.78
N LEU A 158 -1.45 -18.32 -4.79
CA LEU A 158 -1.81 -17.56 -3.59
C LEU A 158 -2.10 -16.09 -3.90
N ILE A 159 -1.35 -15.47 -4.82
CA ILE A 159 -1.63 -14.09 -5.25
C ILE A 159 -2.97 -14.02 -5.99
N LYS A 160 -3.28 -14.98 -6.86
CA LYS A 160 -4.58 -15.07 -7.54
C LYS A 160 -5.70 -15.26 -6.53
N TYR A 161 -5.54 -16.21 -5.61
CA TYR A 161 -6.50 -16.45 -4.54
C TYR A 161 -6.77 -15.19 -3.72
N PHE A 162 -5.72 -14.48 -3.31
CA PHE A 162 -5.82 -13.21 -2.58
C PHE A 162 -6.64 -12.15 -3.34
N THR A 163 -6.36 -11.96 -4.64
CA THR A 163 -7.09 -10.96 -5.44
C THR A 163 -8.55 -11.34 -5.65
N GLU A 164 -8.84 -12.63 -5.83
CA GLU A 164 -10.19 -13.16 -5.96
C GLU A 164 -10.99 -13.03 -4.66
N LYS A 165 -10.38 -13.39 -3.52
CA LYS A 165 -11.02 -13.24 -2.20
C LYS A 165 -11.30 -11.78 -1.86
N CYS A 166 -10.36 -10.88 -2.08
CA CYS A 166 -10.63 -9.44 -1.93
C CYS A 166 -11.83 -8.99 -2.75
N ARG A 167 -11.96 -9.47 -3.99
CA ARG A 167 -13.10 -9.14 -4.88
C ARG A 167 -14.41 -9.72 -4.34
N GLN A 168 -14.41 -10.99 -3.89
CA GLN A 168 -15.60 -11.65 -3.31
C GLN A 168 -16.11 -10.90 -2.07
N HIS A 169 -15.21 -10.37 -1.25
CA HIS A 169 -15.53 -9.59 -0.05
C HIS A 169 -15.68 -8.07 -0.31
N ASN A 170 -15.74 -7.63 -1.58
CA ASN A 170 -15.83 -6.22 -1.96
C ASN A 170 -14.73 -5.32 -1.36
N LYS A 171 -13.51 -5.86 -1.19
CA LYS A 171 -12.36 -5.15 -0.65
C LYS A 171 -11.46 -4.61 -1.76
N LEU A 172 -10.85 -3.45 -1.50
CA LEU A 172 -9.75 -3.00 -2.34
C LEU A 172 -8.57 -3.97 -2.21
N CYS A 173 -8.01 -4.37 -3.33
CA CYS A 173 -6.86 -5.24 -3.41
C CYS A 173 -5.64 -4.49 -3.93
N GLY A 174 -4.54 -4.49 -3.17
CA GLY A 174 -3.26 -3.88 -3.56
C GLY A 174 -2.12 -4.88 -3.63
N ILE A 175 -1.19 -4.66 -4.55
CA ILE A 175 0.07 -5.42 -4.61
C ILE A 175 1.24 -4.42 -4.62
N SER A 176 2.15 -4.59 -3.68
CA SER A 176 3.42 -3.87 -3.58
C SER A 176 4.52 -4.82 -3.06
N GLY A 177 5.60 -4.31 -2.53
CA GLY A 177 6.70 -5.13 -2.00
C GLY A 177 7.83 -5.31 -3.01
N SER A 178 8.84 -4.46 -2.90
CA SER A 178 10.07 -4.49 -3.70
C SER A 178 9.87 -4.59 -5.22
N LEU A 179 8.71 -4.19 -5.73
CA LEU A 179 8.39 -4.23 -7.16
C LEU A 179 9.27 -3.28 -7.97
N SER A 180 9.70 -3.74 -9.13
CA SER A 180 10.38 -2.97 -10.18
C SER A 180 9.46 -2.76 -11.39
N SER A 181 9.88 -1.92 -12.34
CA SER A 181 9.16 -1.78 -13.61
C SER A 181 9.04 -3.09 -14.39
N LYS A 182 9.99 -4.03 -14.23
CA LYS A 182 9.97 -5.34 -14.90
C LYS A 182 8.85 -6.26 -14.37
N ASN A 183 8.40 -6.04 -13.14
CA ASN A 183 7.35 -6.84 -12.52
C ASN A 183 5.94 -6.44 -12.97
N LEU A 184 5.76 -5.26 -13.60
CA LEU A 184 4.45 -4.68 -13.86
C LEU A 184 3.53 -5.62 -14.67
N GLU A 185 4.00 -6.20 -15.78
CA GLU A 185 3.17 -7.09 -16.61
C GLU A 185 2.65 -8.30 -15.80
N LYS A 186 3.52 -8.92 -14.97
CA LYS A 186 3.11 -10.02 -14.08
C LYS A 186 2.09 -9.56 -13.04
N VAL A 187 2.32 -8.41 -12.38
CA VAL A 187 1.38 -7.88 -11.38
C VAL A 187 0.03 -7.53 -11.99
N PHE A 188 0.03 -6.95 -13.19
CA PHE A 188 -1.22 -6.66 -13.91
C PHE A 188 -2.04 -7.92 -14.22
N SER A 189 -1.41 -9.08 -14.47
CA SER A 189 -2.12 -10.33 -14.73
C SER A 189 -2.95 -10.82 -13.53
N PHE A 190 -2.64 -10.40 -12.31
CA PHE A 190 -3.42 -10.68 -11.11
C PHE A 190 -4.61 -9.72 -10.91
N SER A 191 -4.72 -8.66 -11.73
CA SER A 191 -5.83 -7.70 -11.72
C SER A 191 -6.11 -7.05 -10.34
N PRO A 192 -5.11 -6.51 -9.61
CA PRO A 192 -5.35 -5.78 -8.39
C PRO A 192 -6.07 -4.44 -8.66
N ASN A 193 -6.63 -3.80 -7.63
CA ASN A 193 -7.17 -2.45 -7.75
C ASN A 193 -6.07 -1.38 -7.84
N PHE A 194 -4.92 -1.62 -7.19
CA PHE A 194 -3.78 -0.71 -7.25
C PHE A 194 -2.44 -1.44 -7.10
N ILE A 195 -1.39 -0.83 -7.66
CA ILE A 195 0.00 -1.30 -7.58
C ILE A 195 0.82 -0.24 -6.85
N GLY A 196 1.52 -0.64 -5.78
CA GLY A 196 2.36 0.26 -4.98
C GLY A 196 3.82 0.19 -5.36
N LEU A 197 4.44 1.34 -5.63
CA LEU A 197 5.83 1.45 -6.04
C LEU A 197 6.60 2.45 -5.16
N ARG A 198 7.79 2.04 -4.71
CA ARG A 198 8.78 2.92 -4.08
C ARG A 198 10.13 2.79 -4.75
N GLY A 199 10.73 1.60 -4.72
CA GLY A 199 12.07 1.38 -5.28
C GLY A 199 12.19 1.73 -6.76
N ALA A 200 11.17 1.41 -7.54
CA ALA A 200 11.14 1.69 -8.97
C ALA A 200 11.17 3.19 -9.33
N ILE A 201 10.70 4.06 -8.43
CA ILE A 201 10.70 5.53 -8.63
C ILE A 201 11.87 6.24 -7.95
N CYS A 202 12.76 5.50 -7.27
CA CYS A 202 13.95 6.04 -6.61
C CYS A 202 15.16 6.02 -7.54
N SER A 203 16.19 6.80 -7.19
CA SER A 203 17.52 6.72 -7.81
C SER A 203 18.13 5.32 -7.61
N GLN A 204 18.93 4.88 -8.57
CA GLN A 204 19.38 3.47 -8.69
C GLN A 204 20.18 2.92 -7.52
N SER A 205 20.83 3.76 -6.71
CA SER A 205 21.76 3.30 -5.69
C SER A 205 21.14 3.03 -4.32
N LYS A 206 20.03 3.71 -3.99
CA LYS A 206 19.37 3.56 -2.68
C LYS A 206 17.91 3.99 -2.76
N ARG A 207 17.02 3.24 -2.10
CA ARG A 207 15.58 3.55 -1.98
C ARG A 207 15.27 4.84 -1.20
N GLU A 208 16.27 5.66 -0.96
CA GLU A 208 16.23 6.79 -0.06
C GLU A 208 15.57 8.04 -0.67
N THR A 209 15.73 8.25 -1.98
CA THR A 209 15.22 9.47 -2.62
C THR A 209 14.59 9.16 -3.96
N ILE A 210 13.38 9.71 -4.20
CA ILE A 210 12.72 9.55 -5.50
C ILE A 210 13.43 10.38 -6.56
N ASP A 211 13.43 9.84 -7.77
CA ASP A 211 14.05 10.45 -8.95
C ASP A 211 12.99 10.85 -9.98
N SER A 212 13.10 12.07 -10.48
CA SER A 212 12.14 12.67 -11.41
C SER A 212 12.05 11.88 -12.73
N LEU A 213 13.19 11.44 -13.27
CA LEU A 213 13.24 10.66 -14.50
C LEU A 213 12.65 9.27 -14.33
N ASN A 214 12.91 8.63 -13.18
CA ASN A 214 12.34 7.33 -12.87
C ASN A 214 10.83 7.40 -12.62
N CYS A 215 10.32 8.46 -11.98
CA CYS A 215 8.88 8.72 -11.87
C CYS A 215 8.22 8.76 -13.25
N LYS A 216 8.81 9.51 -14.19
CA LYS A 216 8.32 9.61 -15.57
C LYS A 216 8.34 8.26 -16.29
N ARG A 217 9.48 7.55 -16.31
CA ARG A 217 9.66 6.26 -16.95
C ARG A 217 8.69 5.20 -16.45
N VAL A 218 8.52 5.13 -15.14
CA VAL A 218 7.61 4.16 -14.51
C VAL A 218 6.16 4.45 -14.88
N LEU A 219 5.73 5.71 -14.85
CA LEU A 219 4.37 6.09 -15.27
C LEU A 219 4.10 5.82 -16.74
N GLU A 220 5.03 6.11 -17.62
CA GLU A 220 4.90 5.81 -19.06
C GLU A 220 4.79 4.30 -19.30
N HIS A 221 5.60 3.50 -18.60
CA HIS A 221 5.53 2.05 -18.69
C HIS A 221 4.21 1.53 -18.10
N PHE A 222 3.80 2.00 -16.93
CA PHE A 222 2.53 1.63 -16.30
C PHE A 222 1.34 1.91 -17.23
N LYS A 223 1.27 3.09 -17.84
CA LYS A 223 0.21 3.47 -18.77
C LYS A 223 0.17 2.54 -19.98
N ARG A 224 1.32 2.21 -20.57
CA ARG A 224 1.40 1.25 -21.70
C ARG A 224 0.89 -0.13 -21.34
N VAL A 225 1.31 -0.67 -20.19
CA VAL A 225 0.86 -2.00 -19.72
C VAL A 225 -0.65 -1.98 -19.44
N ASN A 226 -1.15 -0.93 -18.77
CA ASN A 226 -2.56 -0.78 -18.44
C ASN A 226 -3.45 -0.72 -19.70
N GLN A 227 -3.04 0.00 -20.73
CA GLN A 227 -3.73 0.05 -22.03
C GLN A 227 -3.72 -1.31 -22.73
N LYS A 228 -2.55 -1.99 -22.80
CA LYS A 228 -2.41 -3.32 -23.43
C LYS A 228 -3.31 -4.38 -22.77
N MET A 229 -3.44 -4.33 -21.45
CA MET A 229 -4.30 -5.28 -20.71
C MET A 229 -5.78 -5.02 -20.94
N HIS A 230 -6.20 -3.75 -21.05
CA HIS A 230 -7.59 -3.42 -21.37
C HIS A 230 -8.02 -3.91 -22.77
N LEU A 231 -7.12 -3.83 -23.77
CA LEU A 231 -7.40 -4.30 -25.14
C LEU A 231 -7.52 -5.83 -25.24
N LYS A 232 -7.01 -6.59 -24.26
CA LYS A 232 -7.13 -8.07 -24.23
C LYS A 232 -8.43 -8.56 -23.58
N VAL A 233 -9.19 -7.70 -22.92
CA VAL A 233 -10.41 -8.05 -22.17
C VAL A 233 -11.67 -7.69 -22.98
N VAL A 234 -11.52 -6.97 -24.09
CA VAL A 234 -12.55 -6.70 -25.10
C VAL A 234 -12.39 -7.68 -26.25
#